data_c9fb301b2693671d85898bb35a1a72b7
#
_entry.id   c9fb301b2693671d85898bb35a1a72b7
#
_cell.length_a   1.000
_cell.length_b   1.000
_cell.length_c   1.000
_cell.angle_alpha   90.00
_cell.angle_beta   90.00
_cell.angle_gamma   90.00
#
_symmetry.space_group_name_H-M   'P 1'
#
loop_
_entity.id
_entity.type
_entity.pdbx_description
1 polymer ?
#
loop_
_entity_poly.entity_id
_entity_poly.type
_entity_poly.pdbx_seq_one_letter_code
_entity_poly.pdbx_strand_id
1 'polypeptide(L)'
;MTQLSRREFFAKTSMGTAVTGFALARAATLRADPLGIPIGSQTYPVRARIAQGEFVAVLKGMYEAGIRQIELCSPGGYADFKSLADGKQTKTIIEDNGLKCASCHFSYAEFRDSLPKTLEWAQAVGLTQMGTASLPQNMGTQASPIIVMSNGVTSQESIKRAADVYGKIGAATKAAGIQLFLHNESFENSRTNDGRLTYPILLSALDPDLVKMQFQMSSMRTIGNPIAYFNLYPGRFISAHLHGVDLEGPASAARGPQMPVKPDPNAAAGRGGRGAASPGPPAVAIGDDSVNWPAVFAAAKTGGLKNYYIEQEQANGGWEAMVKGAAYLKTLT
;
A
#
# COMPACT_ATOMS: atom_id res chain seq x y z
N MET A 1 27.95 43.58 -42.67
CA MET A 1 27.02 42.40 -42.55
C MET A 1 27.56 41.32 -43.46
N THR A 2 28.24 40.34 -42.87
CA THR A 2 28.86 39.21 -43.60
C THR A 2 27.78 38.13 -43.80
N GLN A 3 27.42 37.89 -45.06
CA GLN A 3 26.49 36.80 -45.40
C GLN A 3 27.19 35.46 -45.20
N LEU A 4 26.58 34.60 -44.38
CA LEU A 4 27.01 33.22 -44.19
C LEU A 4 26.83 32.42 -45.50
N SER A 5 27.83 31.64 -45.87
CA SER A 5 27.77 30.79 -47.04
C SER A 5 26.78 29.63 -46.85
N ARG A 6 26.18 29.10 -47.93
CA ARG A 6 25.25 27.96 -47.89
C ARG A 6 25.82 26.73 -47.16
N ARG A 7 27.13 26.54 -47.16
CA ARG A 7 27.78 25.42 -46.44
C ARG A 7 27.78 25.61 -44.93
N GLU A 8 27.94 26.85 -44.45
CA GLU A 8 27.87 27.14 -43.00
C GLU A 8 26.47 27.08 -42.44
N PHE A 9 25.45 27.38 -43.27
CA PHE A 9 24.05 27.21 -42.90
C PHE A 9 23.68 25.74 -42.72
N PHE A 10 24.09 24.85 -43.62
CA PHE A 10 23.81 23.42 -43.52
C PHE A 10 24.61 22.73 -42.40
N ALA A 11 25.81 23.16 -42.06
CA ALA A 11 26.58 22.62 -40.95
C ALA A 11 25.94 22.96 -39.59
N LYS A 12 25.34 24.16 -39.45
CA LYS A 12 24.64 24.56 -38.21
C LYS A 12 23.25 23.93 -38.07
N THR A 13 22.55 23.63 -39.16
CA THR A 13 21.25 22.93 -39.13
C THR A 13 21.38 21.43 -38.89
N SER A 14 22.47 20.79 -39.35
CA SER A 14 22.69 19.35 -39.12
C SER A 14 23.08 19.03 -37.66
N MET A 15 23.76 19.96 -36.94
CA MET A 15 24.00 19.76 -35.50
C MET A 15 22.76 19.92 -34.63
N GLY A 16 21.81 20.80 -35.02
CA GLY A 16 20.57 21.01 -34.30
C GLY A 16 19.62 19.82 -34.41
N THR A 17 19.58 19.15 -35.56
CA THR A 17 18.71 17.96 -35.77
C THR A 17 19.27 16.69 -35.12
N ALA A 18 20.58 16.55 -34.96
CA ALA A 18 21.17 15.40 -34.26
C ALA A 18 20.94 15.46 -32.74
N VAL A 19 20.97 16.65 -32.14
CA VAL A 19 20.73 16.83 -30.70
C VAL A 19 19.26 16.67 -30.36
N THR A 20 18.34 17.16 -31.19
CA THR A 20 16.89 16.95 -31.00
C THR A 20 16.49 15.51 -31.29
N GLY A 21 17.12 14.84 -32.27
CA GLY A 21 16.88 13.41 -32.53
C GLY A 21 17.35 12.50 -31.38
N PHE A 22 18.45 12.83 -30.72
CA PHE A 22 18.94 12.06 -29.55
C PHE A 22 18.10 12.31 -28.30
N ALA A 23 17.58 13.52 -28.10
CA ALA A 23 16.69 13.85 -27.01
C ALA A 23 15.30 13.20 -27.21
N LEU A 24 14.77 13.20 -28.43
CA LEU A 24 13.51 12.52 -28.77
C LEU A 24 13.62 11.00 -28.75
N ALA A 25 14.75 10.43 -29.20
CA ALA A 25 14.99 8.99 -29.10
C ALA A 25 15.17 8.53 -27.65
N ARG A 26 15.76 9.35 -26.77
CA ARG A 26 15.82 9.07 -25.32
C ARG A 26 14.48 9.25 -24.62
N ALA A 27 13.65 10.19 -25.05
CA ALA A 27 12.30 10.37 -24.53
C ALA A 27 11.36 9.22 -24.96
N ALA A 28 11.56 8.66 -26.16
CA ALA A 28 10.75 7.54 -26.67
C ALA A 28 11.08 6.19 -26.04
N THR A 29 12.16 6.08 -25.25
CA THR A 29 12.55 4.86 -24.54
C THR A 29 12.24 4.90 -23.04
N LEU A 30 11.71 5.99 -22.53
CA LEU A 30 11.18 6.06 -21.17
C LEU A 30 9.77 5.44 -21.18
N ARG A 31 9.70 4.12 -21.06
CA ARG A 31 8.42 3.47 -20.76
C ARG A 31 7.89 4.07 -19.46
N ALA A 32 6.69 4.62 -19.51
CA ALA A 32 6.02 5.10 -18.31
C ALA A 32 5.70 3.90 -17.42
N ASP A 33 5.88 4.06 -16.10
CA ASP A 33 5.38 3.08 -15.14
C ASP A 33 3.85 2.93 -15.28
N PRO A 34 3.25 1.81 -14.86
CA PRO A 34 1.80 1.61 -14.94
C PRO A 34 1.02 2.81 -14.40
N LEU A 35 0.01 3.26 -15.13
CA LEU A 35 -0.78 4.46 -14.86
C LEU A 35 0.01 5.79 -14.88
N GLY A 36 1.28 5.80 -15.27
CA GLY A 36 2.18 6.95 -15.11
C GLY A 36 2.53 7.23 -13.63
N ILE A 37 2.30 6.28 -12.75
CA ILE A 37 2.60 6.37 -11.32
C ILE A 37 3.90 5.61 -11.05
N PRO A 38 4.88 6.22 -10.36
CA PRO A 38 6.14 5.53 -10.04
C PRO A 38 5.90 4.21 -9.29
N ILE A 39 6.66 3.18 -9.62
CA ILE A 39 6.59 1.89 -8.93
C ILE A 39 6.96 2.09 -7.47
N GLY A 40 6.08 1.61 -6.58
CA GLY A 40 6.25 1.66 -5.14
C GLY A 40 6.50 0.30 -4.51
N SER A 41 7.06 0.30 -3.28
CA SER A 41 7.17 -0.88 -2.44
C SER A 41 6.81 -0.56 -1.00
N GLN A 42 6.06 -1.46 -0.37
CA GLN A 42 5.86 -1.44 1.07
C GLN A 42 7.14 -1.93 1.77
N THR A 43 7.50 -1.30 2.89
CA THR A 43 8.73 -1.61 3.64
C THR A 43 8.54 -2.68 4.71
N TYR A 44 7.30 -3.04 5.04
CA TYR A 44 7.00 -4.07 6.05
C TYR A 44 7.62 -5.44 5.77
N PRO A 45 7.68 -5.95 4.52
CA PRO A 45 8.34 -7.21 4.22
C PRO A 45 9.82 -7.25 4.59
N VAL A 46 10.49 -6.11 4.61
CA VAL A 46 11.92 -5.95 4.93
C VAL A 46 12.19 -5.35 6.31
N ARG A 47 11.16 -5.29 7.17
CA ARG A 47 11.23 -4.67 8.51
C ARG A 47 12.37 -5.18 9.39
N ALA A 48 12.70 -6.49 9.30
CA ALA A 48 13.78 -7.06 10.09
C ALA A 48 15.15 -6.42 9.76
N ARG A 49 15.40 -6.10 8.49
CA ARG A 49 16.61 -5.38 8.06
C ARG A 49 16.60 -3.93 8.55
N ILE A 50 15.44 -3.29 8.56
CA ILE A 50 15.28 -1.92 9.09
C ILE A 50 15.55 -1.90 10.59
N ALA A 51 15.05 -2.88 11.35
CA ALA A 51 15.32 -3.05 12.78
C ALA A 51 16.82 -3.27 13.08
N GLN A 52 17.56 -3.87 12.14
CA GLN A 52 19.01 -4.07 12.22
C GLN A 52 19.83 -2.84 11.80
N GLY A 53 19.20 -1.73 11.48
CA GLY A 53 19.85 -0.48 11.06
C GLY A 53 20.19 -0.40 9.57
N GLU A 54 19.69 -1.29 8.74
CA GLU A 54 20.00 -1.35 7.31
C GLU A 54 19.07 -0.47 6.44
N PHE A 55 18.38 0.50 7.01
CA PHE A 55 17.37 1.27 6.28
C PHE A 55 17.93 1.90 4.99
N VAL A 56 19.12 2.53 5.05
CA VAL A 56 19.78 3.12 3.87
C VAL A 56 20.10 2.05 2.80
N ALA A 57 20.60 0.88 3.21
CA ALA A 57 20.89 -0.20 2.27
C ALA A 57 19.63 -0.75 1.60
N VAL A 58 18.53 -0.84 2.35
CA VAL A 58 17.21 -1.21 1.82
C VAL A 58 16.75 -0.21 0.77
N LEU A 59 16.83 1.11 1.06
CA LEU A 59 16.43 2.16 0.12
C LEU A 59 17.25 2.13 -1.16
N LYS A 60 18.58 2.00 -1.07
CA LYS A 60 19.46 1.88 -2.24
C LYS A 60 19.09 0.69 -3.12
N GLY A 61 18.90 -0.48 -2.52
CA GLY A 61 18.51 -1.66 -3.29
C GLY A 61 17.13 -1.52 -3.93
N MET A 62 16.16 -0.90 -3.26
CA MET A 62 14.87 -0.57 -3.85
C MET A 62 15.01 0.39 -5.05
N TYR A 63 15.84 1.43 -4.92
CA TYR A 63 16.11 2.35 -6.02
C TYR A 63 16.77 1.65 -7.21
N GLU A 64 17.74 0.77 -6.98
CA GLU A 64 18.41 -0.04 -8.01
C GLU A 64 17.44 -1.00 -8.70
N ALA A 65 16.48 -1.57 -7.98
CA ALA A 65 15.39 -2.37 -8.55
C ALA A 65 14.41 -1.54 -9.40
N GLY A 66 14.52 -0.20 -9.36
CA GLY A 66 13.67 0.71 -10.12
C GLY A 66 12.44 1.19 -9.38
N ILE A 67 12.33 0.92 -8.11
CA ILE A 67 11.33 1.50 -7.22
C ILE A 67 11.66 2.99 -7.02
N ARG A 68 10.65 3.85 -6.96
CA ARG A 68 10.80 5.30 -6.81
C ARG A 68 9.97 5.88 -5.67
N GLN A 69 9.10 5.07 -5.08
CA GLN A 69 8.35 5.44 -3.89
C GLN A 69 8.28 4.27 -2.91
N ILE A 70 8.15 4.59 -1.64
CA ILE A 70 7.96 3.62 -0.58
C ILE A 70 6.74 3.95 0.25
N GLU A 71 6.19 2.94 0.89
CA GLU A 71 5.25 3.09 1.98
C GLU A 71 5.91 2.58 3.27
N LEU A 72 5.82 3.38 4.33
CA LEU A 72 6.39 3.05 5.63
C LEU A 72 5.37 2.38 6.57
N CYS A 73 5.88 1.85 7.67
CA CYS A 73 5.14 1.68 8.91
C CYS A 73 5.66 2.64 9.96
N SER A 74 4.78 3.15 10.82
CA SER A 74 5.11 4.18 11.80
C SER A 74 6.01 3.66 12.93
N PRO A 75 6.94 4.47 13.44
CA PRO A 75 7.80 4.08 14.55
C PRO A 75 7.04 3.94 15.88
N GLY A 76 5.87 4.57 16.00
CA GLY A 76 5.02 4.49 17.19
C GLY A 76 4.22 3.20 17.27
N GLY A 77 3.75 2.69 16.12
CA GLY A 77 2.93 1.48 16.04
C GLY A 77 3.71 0.19 15.76
N TYR A 78 4.91 0.31 15.20
CA TYR A 78 5.67 -0.83 14.70
C TYR A 78 7.11 -0.82 15.25
N ALA A 79 7.41 -1.78 16.13
CA ALA A 79 8.67 -1.83 16.86
C ALA A 79 9.92 -1.88 15.97
N ASP A 80 9.82 -2.52 14.80
CA ASP A 80 10.92 -2.67 13.85
C ASP A 80 11.31 -1.33 13.18
N PHE A 81 10.45 -0.32 13.26
CA PHE A 81 10.65 1.01 12.67
C PHE A 81 11.05 2.09 13.67
N LYS A 82 11.36 1.74 14.92
CA LYS A 82 11.70 2.70 15.99
C LYS A 82 12.84 3.65 15.65
N SER A 83 13.80 3.20 14.85
CA SER A 83 14.92 4.04 14.38
C SER A 83 14.47 5.23 13.51
N LEU A 84 13.22 5.22 13.00
CA LEU A 84 12.65 6.26 12.14
C LEU A 84 11.82 7.28 12.93
N ALA A 85 12.02 7.39 14.24
CA ALA A 85 11.24 8.27 15.12
C ALA A 85 11.42 9.78 14.82
N ASP A 86 12.59 10.18 14.27
CA ASP A 86 12.78 11.54 13.76
C ASP A 86 12.24 11.63 12.33
N GLY A 87 11.06 12.21 12.17
CA GLY A 87 10.40 12.32 10.87
C GLY A 87 11.17 13.16 9.85
N LYS A 88 11.84 14.24 10.28
CA LYS A 88 12.64 15.09 9.37
C LYS A 88 13.88 14.35 8.87
N GLN A 89 14.59 13.67 9.77
CA GLN A 89 15.73 12.84 9.40
C GLN A 89 15.30 11.70 8.48
N THR A 90 14.19 11.05 8.79
CA THR A 90 13.63 9.96 7.97
C THR A 90 13.33 10.45 6.56
N LYS A 91 12.69 11.62 6.42
CA LYS A 91 12.45 12.25 5.12
C LYS A 91 13.74 12.47 4.34
N THR A 92 14.72 13.11 4.97
CA THR A 92 16.03 13.40 4.35
C THR A 92 16.69 12.12 3.85
N ILE A 93 16.73 11.06 4.68
CA ILE A 93 17.32 9.78 4.29
C ILE A 93 16.62 9.19 3.07
N ILE A 94 15.28 9.25 3.00
CA ILE A 94 14.52 8.71 1.86
C ILE A 94 14.81 9.50 0.59
N GLU A 95 14.79 10.84 0.66
CA GLU A 95 15.00 11.73 -0.48
C GLU A 95 16.45 11.67 -1.00
N ASP A 96 17.46 11.59 -0.12
CA ASP A 96 18.87 11.43 -0.47
C ASP A 96 19.16 10.11 -1.20
N ASN A 97 18.30 9.10 -1.02
CA ASN A 97 18.37 7.84 -1.76
C ASN A 97 17.47 7.82 -3.00
N GLY A 98 16.95 8.97 -3.44
CA GLY A 98 16.19 9.13 -4.68
C GLY A 98 14.76 8.58 -4.64
N LEU A 99 14.21 8.35 -3.46
CA LEU A 99 12.87 7.81 -3.24
C LEU A 99 11.92 8.88 -2.66
N LYS A 100 10.63 8.61 -2.71
CA LYS A 100 9.58 9.40 -2.06
C LYS A 100 8.77 8.52 -1.13
N CYS A 101 8.26 9.10 -0.05
CA CYS A 101 7.32 8.46 0.85
C CYS A 101 6.07 9.34 0.98
N ALA A 102 4.98 8.90 0.39
CA ALA A 102 3.71 9.62 0.45
C ALA A 102 2.73 8.97 1.43
N SER A 103 2.95 7.73 1.83
CA SER A 103 2.03 6.88 2.58
C SER A 103 2.72 6.12 3.71
N CYS A 104 1.98 5.89 4.79
CA CYS A 104 2.47 5.14 5.94
C CYS A 104 1.31 4.44 6.66
N HIS A 105 1.58 3.21 7.15
CA HIS A 105 0.68 2.49 8.02
C HIS A 105 0.93 2.83 9.49
N PHE A 106 -0.14 3.06 10.22
CA PHE A 106 -0.16 3.35 11.65
C PHE A 106 -0.98 2.30 12.39
N SER A 107 -0.68 2.08 13.65
CA SER A 107 -1.56 1.31 14.52
C SER A 107 -2.82 2.10 14.85
N TYR A 108 -3.92 1.42 15.11
CA TYR A 108 -5.14 2.10 15.59
C TYR A 108 -4.91 2.84 16.91
N ALA A 109 -4.03 2.33 17.77
CA ALA A 109 -3.70 2.99 19.04
C ALA A 109 -3.10 4.39 18.82
N GLU A 110 -2.31 4.60 17.78
CA GLU A 110 -1.76 5.92 17.45
C GLU A 110 -2.87 6.90 17.06
N PHE A 111 -3.88 6.45 16.32
CA PHE A 111 -5.03 7.28 15.99
C PHE A 111 -5.91 7.59 17.19
N ARG A 112 -6.09 6.65 18.09
CA ARG A 112 -6.95 6.78 19.27
C ARG A 112 -6.30 7.61 20.37
N ASP A 113 -5.02 7.34 20.67
CA ASP A 113 -4.39 7.80 21.91
C ASP A 113 -3.42 8.96 21.70
N SER A 114 -2.91 9.14 20.47
CA SER A 114 -1.82 10.10 20.22
C SER A 114 -1.92 10.80 18.84
N LEU A 115 -3.13 10.97 18.32
CA LEU A 115 -3.33 11.52 16.96
C LEU A 115 -2.57 12.84 16.70
N PRO A 116 -2.52 13.85 17.60
CA PRO A 116 -1.76 15.07 17.33
C PRO A 116 -0.27 14.80 17.09
N LYS A 117 0.37 14.01 17.94
CA LYS A 117 1.79 13.64 17.81
C LYS A 117 2.03 12.79 16.56
N THR A 118 1.09 11.91 16.24
CA THR A 118 1.13 11.08 15.02
C THR A 118 1.08 11.97 13.77
N LEU A 119 0.24 13.00 13.76
CA LEU A 119 0.16 13.96 12.67
C LEU A 119 1.43 14.81 12.53
N GLU A 120 2.03 15.26 13.64
CA GLU A 120 3.31 15.99 13.63
C GLU A 120 4.41 15.16 12.94
N TRP A 121 4.54 13.88 13.29
CA TRP A 121 5.49 12.99 12.67
C TRP A 121 5.18 12.77 11.18
N ALA A 122 3.93 12.51 10.85
CA ALA A 122 3.47 12.32 9.47
C ALA A 122 3.78 13.53 8.57
N GLN A 123 3.54 14.75 9.09
CA GLN A 123 3.87 16.00 8.40
C GLN A 123 5.39 16.20 8.29
N ALA A 124 6.18 15.84 9.30
CA ALA A 124 7.63 15.93 9.28
C ALA A 124 8.25 15.01 8.21
N VAL A 125 7.70 13.82 7.99
CA VAL A 125 8.07 12.91 6.89
C VAL A 125 7.59 13.44 5.54
N GLY A 126 6.54 14.25 5.52
CA GLY A 126 5.92 14.76 4.29
C GLY A 126 4.84 13.84 3.72
N LEU A 127 4.18 13.05 4.57
CA LEU A 127 3.11 12.16 4.15
C LEU A 127 1.89 12.94 3.64
N THR A 128 1.26 12.43 2.60
CA THR A 128 -0.04 12.89 2.09
C THR A 128 -1.15 11.88 2.33
N GLN A 129 -0.79 10.67 2.74
CA GLN A 129 -1.70 9.56 3.04
C GLN A 129 -1.27 8.85 4.31
N MET A 130 -2.23 8.49 5.13
CA MET A 130 -1.99 7.70 6.33
C MET A 130 -3.14 6.73 6.57
N GLY A 131 -2.84 5.54 7.08
CA GLY A 131 -3.86 4.53 7.28
C GLY A 131 -3.50 3.48 8.30
N THR A 132 -4.39 2.52 8.46
CA THR A 132 -4.17 1.36 9.32
C THR A 132 -4.29 0.08 8.53
N ALA A 133 -3.39 -0.86 8.79
CA ALA A 133 -3.31 -2.14 8.09
C ALA A 133 -4.45 -3.09 8.42
N SER A 134 -5.11 -2.94 9.54
CA SER A 134 -6.23 -3.78 9.94
C SER A 134 -7.22 -3.04 10.82
N LEU A 135 -8.50 -3.35 10.63
CA LEU A 135 -9.48 -3.03 11.65
C LEU A 135 -9.19 -3.98 12.83
N PRO A 136 -8.98 -3.48 14.05
CA PRO A 136 -8.71 -4.34 15.18
C PRO A 136 -9.82 -5.38 15.34
N GLN A 137 -9.44 -6.62 15.20
CA GLN A 137 -10.27 -7.76 15.53
C GLN A 137 -10.28 -7.90 17.06
N ASN A 138 -11.46 -8.00 17.66
CA ASN A 138 -11.64 -8.27 19.08
C ASN A 138 -11.04 -7.24 20.06
N MET A 139 -11.64 -6.08 20.10
CA MET A 139 -11.48 -5.32 21.33
C MET A 139 -12.82 -5.24 22.04
N GLY A 140 -13.14 -6.31 22.76
CA GLY A 140 -14.37 -6.48 23.54
C GLY A 140 -14.49 -5.55 24.75
N THR A 141 -13.92 -4.34 24.67
CA THR A 141 -14.09 -3.31 25.69
C THR A 141 -14.77 -2.11 25.07
N GLN A 142 -15.57 -1.39 25.85
CA GLN A 142 -16.23 -0.16 25.45
C GLN A 142 -15.28 0.93 24.86
N ALA A 143 -13.98 0.78 25.02
CA ALA A 143 -12.97 1.69 24.54
C ALA A 143 -12.59 1.51 23.06
N SER A 144 -13.07 0.49 22.39
CA SER A 144 -12.77 0.25 20.99
C SER A 144 -14.04 0.11 20.15
N PRO A 145 -14.37 1.12 19.34
CA PRO A 145 -15.58 1.14 18.51
C PRO A 145 -15.43 0.33 17.23
N ILE A 146 -14.64 -0.71 17.26
CA ILE A 146 -14.24 -1.46 16.08
C ILE A 146 -15.18 -2.63 15.87
N ILE A 147 -15.28 -3.06 14.62
CA ILE A 147 -16.05 -4.20 14.19
C ILE A 147 -15.78 -5.37 15.12
N VAL A 148 -16.71 -5.60 16.04
CA VAL A 148 -16.63 -6.75 16.95
C VAL A 148 -17.10 -7.97 16.19
N MET A 149 -16.15 -8.84 15.88
CA MET A 149 -16.44 -10.17 15.36
C MET A 149 -16.72 -11.12 16.53
N SER A 150 -17.95 -11.42 16.79
CA SER A 150 -18.27 -12.56 17.64
C SER A 150 -18.53 -13.77 16.72
N ASN A 151 -17.76 -14.84 16.89
CA ASN A 151 -17.87 -16.07 16.09
C ASN A 151 -17.76 -15.88 14.55
N GLY A 152 -16.95 -14.94 14.09
CA GLY A 152 -16.79 -14.64 12.66
C GLY A 152 -17.92 -13.82 12.04
N VAL A 153 -18.86 -13.33 12.84
CA VAL A 153 -20.01 -12.54 12.41
C VAL A 153 -19.91 -11.11 12.93
N THR A 154 -20.09 -10.15 12.06
CA THR A 154 -20.05 -8.72 12.37
C THR A 154 -21.46 -8.14 12.36
N SER A 155 -21.81 -7.31 13.33
CA SER A 155 -23.10 -6.61 13.31
C SER A 155 -23.02 -5.35 12.43
N GLN A 156 -24.13 -5.01 11.76
CA GLN A 156 -24.22 -3.74 11.01
C GLN A 156 -24.00 -2.53 11.90
N GLU A 157 -24.43 -2.60 13.15
CA GLU A 157 -24.22 -1.54 14.13
C GLU A 157 -22.74 -1.36 14.45
N SER A 158 -21.96 -2.43 14.56
CA SER A 158 -20.50 -2.35 14.74
C SER A 158 -19.83 -1.73 13.53
N ILE A 159 -20.28 -2.04 12.31
CA ILE A 159 -19.76 -1.42 11.10
C ILE A 159 -20.05 0.09 11.09
N LYS A 160 -21.26 0.49 11.48
CA LYS A 160 -21.63 1.90 11.57
C LYS A 160 -20.79 2.64 12.60
N ARG A 161 -20.60 2.07 13.80
CA ARG A 161 -19.72 2.65 14.83
C ARG A 161 -18.29 2.81 14.33
N ALA A 162 -17.75 1.81 13.62
CA ALA A 162 -16.42 1.90 13.03
C ALA A 162 -16.35 3.04 11.99
N ALA A 163 -17.36 3.16 11.12
CA ALA A 163 -17.43 4.21 10.14
C ALA A 163 -17.49 5.61 10.79
N ASP A 164 -18.25 5.78 11.87
CA ASP A 164 -18.33 7.04 12.62
C ASP A 164 -16.98 7.43 13.24
N VAL A 165 -16.23 6.45 13.78
CA VAL A 165 -14.91 6.70 14.37
C VAL A 165 -13.90 7.06 13.28
N TYR A 166 -13.82 6.28 12.22
CA TYR A 166 -12.90 6.59 11.12
C TYR A 166 -13.28 7.88 10.39
N GLY A 167 -14.56 8.24 10.34
CA GLY A 167 -15.00 9.54 9.86
C GLY A 167 -14.42 10.71 10.68
N LYS A 168 -14.43 10.60 12.02
CA LYS A 168 -13.82 11.60 12.92
C LYS A 168 -12.30 11.68 12.74
N ILE A 169 -11.61 10.54 12.66
CA ILE A 169 -10.17 10.49 12.39
C ILE A 169 -9.88 11.11 11.03
N GLY A 170 -10.66 10.73 9.99
CA GLY A 170 -10.52 11.25 8.64
C GLY A 170 -10.72 12.77 8.54
N ALA A 171 -11.66 13.33 9.30
CA ALA A 171 -11.83 14.78 9.38
C ALA A 171 -10.59 15.47 9.98
N ALA A 172 -10.02 14.90 11.04
CA ALA A 172 -8.82 15.45 11.69
C ALA A 172 -7.57 15.33 10.79
N THR A 173 -7.36 14.18 10.13
CA THR A 173 -6.24 14.00 9.21
C THR A 173 -6.36 14.90 7.98
N LYS A 174 -7.58 15.06 7.44
CA LYS A 174 -7.86 15.96 6.33
C LYS A 174 -7.57 17.42 6.67
N ALA A 175 -7.91 17.87 7.90
CA ALA A 175 -7.57 19.19 8.39
C ALA A 175 -6.05 19.42 8.47
N ALA A 176 -5.27 18.36 8.68
CA ALA A 176 -3.81 18.37 8.65
C ALA A 176 -3.22 18.22 7.21
N GLY A 177 -4.06 18.16 6.18
CA GLY A 177 -3.65 17.99 4.78
C GLY A 177 -3.31 16.55 4.38
N ILE A 178 -3.72 15.56 5.17
CA ILE A 178 -3.39 14.14 4.96
C ILE A 178 -4.68 13.34 4.77
N GLN A 179 -4.74 12.52 3.71
CA GLN A 179 -5.89 11.65 3.44
C GLN A 179 -5.79 10.37 4.27
N LEU A 180 -6.84 10.09 5.06
CA LEU A 180 -6.98 8.80 5.75
C LEU A 180 -7.36 7.70 4.76
N PHE A 181 -6.79 6.50 4.94
CA PHE A 181 -7.26 5.29 4.29
C PHE A 181 -7.37 4.11 5.27
N LEU A 182 -8.21 3.15 4.91
CA LEU A 182 -8.27 1.84 5.55
C LEU A 182 -7.72 0.79 4.59
N HIS A 183 -6.84 -0.05 5.10
CA HIS A 183 -6.31 -1.21 4.39
C HIS A 183 -7.16 -2.43 4.72
N ASN A 184 -7.62 -3.16 3.71
CA ASN A 184 -8.34 -4.39 3.93
C ASN A 184 -7.36 -5.53 4.20
N GLU A 185 -7.37 -6.04 5.41
CA GLU A 185 -6.63 -7.23 5.78
C GLU A 185 -7.44 -8.06 6.77
N SER A 186 -7.91 -9.21 6.30
CA SER A 186 -8.64 -10.25 7.02
C SER A 186 -10.09 -9.96 7.46
N PHE A 187 -10.57 -8.73 7.51
CA PHE A 187 -11.97 -8.45 7.85
C PHE A 187 -12.93 -8.52 6.65
N GLU A 188 -12.39 -8.38 5.45
CA GLU A 188 -13.14 -8.27 4.20
C GLU A 188 -13.98 -9.51 3.87
N ASN A 189 -13.54 -10.68 4.32
CA ASN A 189 -14.27 -11.94 4.15
C ASN A 189 -15.24 -12.26 5.30
N SER A 190 -15.30 -11.42 6.34
CA SER A 190 -16.28 -11.57 7.39
C SER A 190 -17.69 -11.27 6.87
N ARG A 191 -18.69 -11.83 7.57
CA ARG A 191 -20.09 -11.66 7.19
C ARG A 191 -20.90 -11.07 8.33
N THR A 192 -21.95 -10.38 7.98
CA THR A 192 -22.98 -9.94 8.91
C THR A 192 -23.94 -11.09 9.27
N ASN A 193 -24.75 -10.88 10.30
CA ASN A 193 -25.75 -11.87 10.75
C ASN A 193 -26.72 -12.32 9.65
N ASP A 194 -26.96 -11.50 8.65
CA ASP A 194 -27.79 -11.78 7.48
C ASP A 194 -27.01 -12.38 6.31
N GLY A 195 -25.74 -12.77 6.53
CA GLY A 195 -24.89 -13.46 5.56
C GLY A 195 -24.18 -12.59 4.53
N ARG A 196 -24.40 -11.26 4.53
CA ARG A 196 -23.74 -10.34 3.59
C ARG A 196 -22.27 -10.13 3.95
N LEU A 197 -21.43 -9.90 2.94
CA LEU A 197 -20.04 -9.54 3.16
C LEU A 197 -19.91 -8.18 3.88
N THR A 198 -19.05 -8.12 4.89
CA THR A 198 -18.77 -6.91 5.67
C THR A 198 -18.14 -5.80 4.83
N TYR A 199 -17.26 -6.16 3.90
CA TYR A 199 -16.47 -5.19 3.15
C TYR A 199 -17.32 -4.21 2.32
N PRO A 200 -18.28 -4.65 1.49
CA PRO A 200 -19.17 -3.72 0.76
C PRO A 200 -20.00 -2.85 1.69
N ILE A 201 -20.43 -3.37 2.85
CA ILE A 201 -21.22 -2.61 3.84
C ILE A 201 -20.36 -1.50 4.45
N LEU A 202 -19.12 -1.82 4.83
CA LEU A 202 -18.18 -0.83 5.37
C LEU A 202 -17.85 0.25 4.32
N LEU A 203 -17.57 -0.16 3.08
CA LEU A 203 -17.35 0.78 1.98
C LEU A 203 -18.49 1.78 1.82
N SER A 204 -19.73 1.31 1.95
CA SER A 204 -20.93 2.15 1.84
C SER A 204 -21.15 3.04 3.07
N ALA A 205 -20.73 2.61 4.25
CA ALA A 205 -20.89 3.35 5.50
C ALA A 205 -19.87 4.47 5.71
N LEU A 206 -18.68 4.33 5.14
CA LEU A 206 -17.60 5.31 5.26
C LEU A 206 -17.84 6.51 4.33
N ASP A 207 -17.61 7.71 4.84
CA ASP A 207 -17.58 8.92 4.02
C ASP A 207 -16.42 8.86 3.02
N PRO A 208 -16.69 8.90 1.69
CA PRO A 208 -15.66 8.78 0.66
C PRO A 208 -14.67 9.93 0.59
N ASP A 209 -15.01 11.10 1.14
CA ASP A 209 -14.13 12.27 1.16
C ASP A 209 -13.22 12.31 2.39
N LEU A 210 -13.58 11.60 3.44
CA LEU A 210 -12.83 11.52 4.67
C LEU A 210 -11.96 10.26 4.73
N VAL A 211 -12.49 9.12 4.24
CA VAL A 211 -11.81 7.83 4.35
C VAL A 211 -11.78 7.13 3.00
N LYS A 212 -10.60 6.95 2.46
CA LYS A 212 -10.35 6.14 1.27
C LYS A 212 -10.04 4.69 1.66
N MET A 213 -9.83 3.85 0.65
CA MET A 213 -9.41 2.46 0.86
C MET A 213 -8.06 2.22 0.21
N GLN A 214 -7.26 1.35 0.82
CA GLN A 214 -6.12 0.74 0.17
C GLN A 214 -6.47 -0.73 -0.08
N PHE A 215 -6.38 -1.17 -1.32
CA PHE A 215 -6.79 -2.52 -1.71
C PHE A 215 -5.63 -3.51 -1.53
N GLN A 216 -5.85 -4.57 -0.75
CA GLN A 216 -4.90 -5.68 -0.61
C GLN A 216 -5.18 -6.76 -1.66
N MET A 217 -4.26 -6.95 -2.60
CA MET A 217 -4.44 -7.90 -3.69
C MET A 217 -4.43 -9.37 -3.23
N SER A 218 -3.74 -9.72 -2.16
CA SER A 218 -3.78 -11.08 -1.61
C SER A 218 -5.18 -11.51 -1.14
N SER A 219 -6.06 -10.54 -0.87
CA SER A 219 -7.47 -10.79 -0.48
C SER A 219 -8.39 -11.17 -1.64
N MET A 220 -7.92 -11.08 -2.90
CA MET A 220 -8.74 -11.39 -4.07
C MET A 220 -9.38 -12.77 -4.03
N ARG A 221 -8.69 -13.76 -3.47
CA ARG A 221 -9.21 -15.12 -3.36
C ARG A 221 -10.42 -15.21 -2.44
N THR A 222 -10.56 -14.28 -1.51
CA THR A 222 -11.60 -14.30 -0.48
C THR A 222 -12.78 -13.39 -0.77
N ILE A 223 -12.52 -12.24 -1.40
CA ILE A 223 -13.55 -11.22 -1.67
C ILE A 223 -13.90 -11.07 -3.14
N GLY A 224 -13.13 -11.67 -4.03
CA GLY A 224 -13.37 -11.63 -5.47
C GLY A 224 -12.43 -10.71 -6.24
N ASN A 225 -12.78 -10.44 -7.50
CA ASN A 225 -11.93 -9.74 -8.44
C ASN A 225 -11.82 -8.23 -8.09
N PRO A 226 -10.61 -7.66 -7.91
CA PRO A 226 -10.41 -6.23 -7.66
C PRO A 226 -10.94 -5.33 -8.77
N ILE A 227 -10.95 -5.81 -10.02
CA ILE A 227 -11.52 -5.07 -11.16
C ILE A 227 -12.98 -4.71 -10.89
N ALA A 228 -13.76 -5.66 -10.34
CA ALA A 228 -15.15 -5.42 -9.98
C ALA A 228 -15.27 -4.34 -8.90
N TYR A 229 -14.44 -4.38 -7.86
CA TYR A 229 -14.45 -3.37 -6.79
C TYR A 229 -14.06 -1.99 -7.30
N PHE A 230 -13.01 -1.88 -8.12
CA PHE A 230 -12.59 -0.60 -8.69
C PHE A 230 -13.67 0.04 -9.58
N ASN A 231 -14.39 -0.77 -10.35
CA ASN A 231 -15.47 -0.30 -11.19
C ASN A 231 -16.76 0.02 -10.42
N LEU A 232 -17.09 -0.75 -9.38
CA LEU A 232 -18.27 -0.53 -8.55
C LEU A 232 -18.15 0.67 -7.60
N TYR A 233 -16.91 1.00 -7.20
CA TYR A 233 -16.64 2.07 -6.24
C TYR A 233 -15.61 3.06 -6.82
N PRO A 234 -15.97 3.82 -7.88
CA PRO A 234 -15.05 4.74 -8.53
C PRO A 234 -14.55 5.82 -7.56
N GLY A 235 -13.23 6.13 -7.62
CA GLY A 235 -12.59 7.13 -6.77
C GLY A 235 -12.46 6.75 -5.30
N ARG A 236 -12.81 5.50 -4.93
CA ARG A 236 -12.80 5.04 -3.54
C ARG A 236 -11.43 4.55 -3.08
N PHE A 237 -10.63 4.01 -4.00
CA PHE A 237 -9.34 3.39 -3.70
C PHE A 237 -8.21 4.36 -3.98
N ILE A 238 -7.50 4.81 -2.93
CA ILE A 238 -6.38 5.75 -3.10
C ILE A 238 -5.07 5.04 -3.42
N SER A 239 -4.92 3.81 -2.93
CA SER A 239 -3.73 2.98 -3.15
C SER A 239 -4.07 1.48 -3.18
N ALA A 240 -3.10 0.67 -3.58
CA ALA A 240 -3.19 -0.78 -3.53
C ALA A 240 -1.85 -1.42 -3.15
N HIS A 241 -1.91 -2.49 -2.38
CA HIS A 241 -0.79 -3.41 -2.20
C HIS A 241 -0.85 -4.48 -3.27
N LEU A 242 0.17 -4.52 -4.10
CA LEU A 242 0.31 -5.49 -5.16
C LEU A 242 1.00 -6.74 -4.62
N HIS A 243 0.34 -7.86 -4.77
CA HIS A 243 0.83 -9.15 -4.34
C HIS A 243 0.59 -10.17 -5.47
N GLY A 244 1.62 -10.93 -5.84
CA GLY A 244 1.46 -11.98 -6.82
C GLY A 244 0.54 -13.08 -6.27
N VAL A 245 -0.52 -13.39 -7.00
CA VAL A 245 -1.55 -14.35 -6.60
C VAL A 245 -1.78 -15.35 -7.71
N ASP A 246 -1.60 -16.62 -7.40
CA ASP A 246 -2.06 -17.69 -8.28
C ASP A 246 -3.55 -17.92 -8.05
N LEU A 247 -4.39 -17.39 -8.92
CA LEU A 247 -5.85 -17.53 -8.88
C LEU A 247 -6.33 -18.89 -9.41
N GLU A 248 -5.50 -19.59 -10.21
CA GLU A 248 -5.81 -20.85 -10.86
C GLU A 248 -5.27 -22.05 -10.07
N GLY A 249 -4.29 -21.82 -9.20
CA GLY A 249 -3.73 -22.85 -8.34
C GLY A 249 -4.77 -23.46 -7.41
N PRO A 250 -4.52 -24.67 -6.87
CA PRO A 250 -5.38 -25.25 -5.86
C PRO A 250 -5.58 -24.20 -4.79
N ALA A 251 -6.83 -23.83 -4.52
CA ALA A 251 -7.15 -22.87 -3.51
C ALA A 251 -6.32 -23.25 -2.29
N SER A 252 -5.31 -22.47 -1.97
CA SER A 252 -4.62 -22.64 -0.69
C SER A 252 -5.74 -22.65 0.28
N ALA A 253 -5.95 -23.80 0.95
CA ALA A 253 -7.16 -24.12 1.70
C ALA A 253 -7.67 -22.82 2.29
N ALA A 254 -8.78 -22.33 1.74
CA ALA A 254 -9.35 -21.05 2.11
C ALA A 254 -9.16 -21.01 3.60
N ARG A 255 -8.56 -19.97 4.16
CA ARG A 255 -8.47 -19.86 5.61
C ARG A 255 -9.90 -19.96 6.06
N GLY A 256 -10.33 -21.22 6.33
CA GLY A 256 -11.62 -21.48 6.92
C GLY A 256 -11.69 -20.59 8.15
N PRO A 257 -12.87 -20.24 8.65
CA PRO A 257 -13.00 -19.41 9.83
C PRO A 257 -11.97 -19.92 10.84
N GLN A 258 -10.94 -19.12 11.12
CA GLN A 258 -9.92 -19.52 12.09
C GLN A 258 -10.67 -19.73 13.38
N MET A 259 -10.73 -21.01 13.82
CA MET A 259 -11.27 -21.34 15.14
C MET A 259 -10.59 -20.41 16.14
N PRO A 260 -11.33 -19.78 17.04
CA PRO A 260 -10.77 -18.86 18.01
C PRO A 260 -9.69 -19.60 18.80
N VAL A 261 -8.44 -19.21 18.59
CA VAL A 261 -7.35 -19.60 19.49
C VAL A 261 -7.68 -18.97 20.83
N LYS A 262 -7.78 -19.80 21.88
CA LYS A 262 -7.97 -19.32 23.25
C LYS A 262 -7.00 -18.16 23.51
N PRO A 263 -7.46 -17.01 24.00
CA PRO A 263 -6.55 -15.91 24.31
C PRO A 263 -5.51 -16.40 25.32
N ASP A 264 -4.23 -16.23 25.01
CA ASP A 264 -3.17 -16.37 26.00
C ASP A 264 -3.31 -15.19 26.97
N PRO A 265 -3.63 -15.43 28.26
CA PRO A 265 -3.78 -14.36 29.25
C PRO A 265 -2.48 -13.58 29.51
N ASN A 266 -1.33 -14.06 29.01
CA ASN A 266 -0.03 -13.44 29.16
C ASN A 266 0.48 -12.76 27.86
N ALA A 267 -0.28 -12.76 26.79
CA ALA A 267 0.06 -12.00 25.59
C ALA A 267 0.00 -10.51 25.91
N ALA A 268 1.16 -9.90 26.08
CA ALA A 268 1.27 -8.45 26.23
C ALA A 268 0.48 -7.76 25.11
N ALA A 269 -0.35 -6.79 25.48
CA ALA A 269 -1.12 -5.96 24.56
C ALA A 269 -0.16 -5.17 23.65
N GLY A 270 0.10 -5.72 22.49
CA GLY A 270 0.99 -5.10 21.51
C GLY A 270 1.56 -6.16 20.59
N ARG A 271 0.70 -6.67 19.75
CA ARG A 271 1.00 -7.27 18.44
C ARG A 271 -0.22 -8.08 18.04
N GLY A 272 -0.89 -7.68 16.96
CA GLY A 272 -1.53 -8.66 16.11
C GLY A 272 -0.43 -9.58 15.58
N GLY A 273 0.10 -10.45 16.44
CA GLY A 273 1.04 -11.48 16.04
C GLY A 273 0.27 -12.41 15.13
N ARG A 274 0.61 -12.44 13.86
CA ARG A 274 0.27 -13.56 13.00
C ARG A 274 0.86 -14.78 13.74
N GLY A 275 0.00 -15.61 14.31
CA GLY A 275 0.38 -16.93 14.78
C GLY A 275 1.18 -17.58 13.66
N ALA A 276 2.24 -18.34 14.00
CA ALA A 276 3.10 -19.01 13.03
C ALA A 276 2.21 -19.59 11.92
N ALA A 277 2.17 -18.91 10.79
CA ALA A 277 1.36 -19.33 9.67
C ALA A 277 1.90 -20.69 9.23
N SER A 278 1.04 -21.69 9.10
CA SER A 278 1.35 -22.86 8.27
C SER A 278 2.00 -22.33 6.98
N PRO A 279 3.08 -22.92 6.51
CA PRO A 279 3.71 -22.45 5.28
C PRO A 279 2.63 -22.42 4.21
N GLY A 280 2.16 -21.21 3.88
CA GLY A 280 1.25 -21.00 2.77
C GLY A 280 1.94 -21.39 1.47
N PRO A 281 1.22 -21.53 0.36
CA PRO A 281 1.85 -21.77 -0.92
C PRO A 281 2.93 -20.72 -1.15
N PRO A 282 4.05 -21.11 -1.81
CA PRO A 282 5.16 -20.18 -2.05
C PRO A 282 4.64 -18.88 -2.67
N ALA A 283 5.22 -17.75 -2.25
CA ALA A 283 4.89 -16.47 -2.84
C ALA A 283 5.15 -16.53 -4.32
N VAL A 284 4.15 -16.20 -5.11
CA VAL A 284 4.28 -16.04 -6.54
C VAL A 284 4.68 -14.60 -6.78
N ALA A 285 5.79 -14.37 -7.47
CA ALA A 285 6.17 -13.02 -7.83
C ALA A 285 5.15 -12.42 -8.81
N ILE A 286 4.94 -11.11 -8.75
CA ILE A 286 4.16 -10.40 -9.76
C ILE A 286 4.82 -10.64 -11.12
N GLY A 287 4.03 -11.11 -12.08
CA GLY A 287 4.49 -11.51 -13.41
C GLY A 287 4.73 -13.01 -13.60
N ASP A 288 4.82 -13.79 -12.50
CA ASP A 288 4.75 -15.26 -12.52
C ASP A 288 3.37 -15.76 -12.07
N ASP A 289 2.53 -14.84 -11.66
CA ASP A 289 1.19 -15.09 -11.18
C ASP A 289 0.16 -15.17 -12.31
N SER A 290 -1.07 -15.56 -11.97
CA SER A 290 -2.19 -15.64 -12.93
C SER A 290 -3.00 -14.34 -13.03
N VAL A 291 -2.55 -13.24 -12.42
CA VAL A 291 -3.28 -11.98 -12.42
C VAL A 291 -3.12 -11.22 -13.74
N ASN A 292 -4.23 -10.83 -14.34
CA ASN A 292 -4.22 -9.95 -15.50
C ASN A 292 -3.96 -8.49 -15.06
N TRP A 293 -2.69 -8.17 -14.81
CA TRP A 293 -2.26 -6.86 -14.34
C TRP A 293 -2.67 -5.69 -15.23
N PRO A 294 -2.58 -5.78 -16.59
CA PRO A 294 -3.08 -4.72 -17.46
C PRO A 294 -4.56 -4.39 -17.20
N ALA A 295 -5.41 -5.40 -17.06
CA ALA A 295 -6.83 -5.19 -16.77
C ALA A 295 -7.04 -4.64 -15.36
N VAL A 296 -6.26 -5.07 -14.38
CA VAL A 296 -6.28 -4.53 -13.01
C VAL A 296 -5.92 -3.04 -13.02
N PHE A 297 -4.84 -2.64 -13.69
CA PHE A 297 -4.44 -1.22 -13.77
C PHE A 297 -5.44 -0.36 -14.54
N ALA A 298 -6.04 -0.90 -15.62
CA ALA A 298 -7.10 -0.19 -16.34
C ALA A 298 -8.30 0.12 -15.43
N ALA A 299 -8.74 -0.86 -14.62
CA ALA A 299 -9.81 -0.66 -13.65
C ALA A 299 -9.38 0.23 -12.48
N ALA A 300 -8.12 0.12 -12.03
CA ALA A 300 -7.57 0.91 -10.92
C ALA A 300 -7.58 2.41 -11.21
N LYS A 301 -7.48 2.81 -12.48
CA LYS A 301 -7.67 4.20 -12.90
C LYS A 301 -9.07 4.70 -12.55
N THR A 302 -10.10 3.91 -12.82
CA THR A 302 -11.49 4.20 -12.41
C THR A 302 -11.63 4.18 -10.90
N GLY A 303 -10.98 3.24 -10.22
CA GLY A 303 -10.92 3.15 -8.76
C GLY A 303 -10.32 4.37 -8.07
N GLY A 304 -9.51 5.15 -8.80
CA GLY A 304 -8.93 6.41 -8.32
C GLY A 304 -7.54 6.28 -7.70
N LEU A 305 -6.79 5.20 -8.02
CA LEU A 305 -5.45 4.97 -7.49
C LEU A 305 -4.53 6.17 -7.74
N LYS A 306 -3.82 6.56 -6.69
CA LYS A 306 -2.75 7.57 -6.69
C LYS A 306 -1.39 6.95 -6.49
N ASN A 307 -1.36 5.78 -5.81
CA ASN A 307 -0.14 5.02 -5.52
C ASN A 307 -0.44 3.53 -5.58
N TYR A 308 0.58 2.73 -5.80
CA TYR A 308 0.57 1.29 -5.59
C TYR A 308 1.93 0.84 -5.08
N TYR A 309 1.93 -0.21 -4.26
CA TYR A 309 3.11 -0.69 -3.57
C TYR A 309 3.22 -2.21 -3.70
N ILE A 310 4.37 -2.70 -4.16
CA ILE A 310 4.67 -4.13 -4.11
C ILE A 310 4.80 -4.51 -2.65
N GLU A 311 4.05 -5.53 -2.23
CA GLU A 311 4.12 -6.10 -0.89
C GLU A 311 4.23 -7.62 -0.98
N GLN A 312 5.43 -8.14 -0.83
CA GLN A 312 5.72 -9.58 -0.85
C GLN A 312 6.19 -10.01 0.55
N GLU A 313 5.27 -10.50 1.37
CA GLU A 313 5.50 -10.75 2.78
C GLU A 313 6.12 -12.12 3.12
N GLN A 314 6.33 -12.99 2.18
CA GLN A 314 6.75 -14.35 2.49
C GLN A 314 8.25 -14.45 2.75
N ALA A 315 8.60 -15.23 3.79
CA ALA A 315 9.93 -15.30 4.35
C ALA A 315 11.02 -15.78 3.38
N ASN A 316 10.67 -16.56 2.37
CA ASN A 316 11.61 -17.11 1.41
C ASN A 316 11.45 -16.38 0.06
N GLY A 317 12.25 -15.34 -0.15
CA GLY A 317 12.31 -14.65 -1.45
C GLY A 317 11.51 -13.35 -1.57
N GLY A 318 11.05 -12.75 -0.48
CA GLY A 318 10.30 -11.49 -0.52
C GLY A 318 11.07 -10.37 -1.24
N TRP A 319 12.37 -10.27 -1.02
CA TRP A 319 13.23 -9.30 -1.71
C TRP A 319 13.35 -9.61 -3.22
N GLU A 320 13.66 -10.85 -3.58
CA GLU A 320 13.80 -11.27 -4.96
C GLU A 320 12.47 -11.16 -5.72
N ALA A 321 11.36 -11.53 -5.09
CA ALA A 321 10.03 -11.40 -5.66
C ALA A 321 9.65 -9.92 -5.87
N MET A 322 10.04 -9.02 -4.97
CA MET A 322 9.88 -7.57 -5.13
C MET A 322 10.67 -7.05 -6.33
N VAL A 323 11.95 -7.42 -6.45
CA VAL A 323 12.80 -7.01 -7.58
C VAL A 323 12.23 -7.52 -8.90
N LYS A 324 11.81 -8.79 -8.95
CA LYS A 324 11.18 -9.39 -10.12
C LYS A 324 9.86 -8.71 -10.48
N GLY A 325 9.01 -8.47 -9.49
CA GLY A 325 7.75 -7.76 -9.67
C GLY A 325 7.96 -6.33 -10.19
N ALA A 326 8.94 -5.60 -9.66
CA ALA A 326 9.29 -4.27 -10.16
C ALA A 326 9.76 -4.32 -11.62
N ALA A 327 10.58 -5.30 -12.00
CA ALA A 327 11.01 -5.50 -13.37
C ALA A 327 9.83 -5.81 -14.32
N TYR A 328 8.92 -6.67 -13.89
CA TYR A 328 7.72 -6.98 -14.67
C TYR A 328 6.81 -5.75 -14.83
N LEU A 329 6.52 -5.01 -13.76
CA LEU A 329 5.67 -3.82 -13.82
C LEU A 329 6.18 -2.78 -14.81
N LYS A 330 7.50 -2.66 -14.98
CA LYS A 330 8.09 -1.80 -16.01
C LYS A 330 7.82 -2.25 -17.46
N THR A 331 7.36 -3.47 -17.65
CA THR A 331 6.97 -3.96 -18.99
C THR A 331 5.52 -3.61 -19.32
N LEU A 332 4.73 -3.21 -18.34
CA LEU A 332 3.34 -2.81 -18.51
C LEU A 332 3.30 -1.32 -18.86
N THR A 333 2.99 -1.00 -20.08
CA THR A 333 2.88 0.38 -20.61
C THR A 333 1.44 0.72 -20.93
#